data_aff66d4e836e8568284fee5677add464
#
_entry.id   aff66d4e836e8568284fee5677add464
#
_cell.length_a   1.000
_cell.length_b   1.000
_cell.length_c   1.000
_cell.angle_alpha   90.00
_cell.angle_beta   90.00
_cell.angle_gamma   90.00
#
_symmetry.space_group_name_H-M   'P 1'
#
loop_
_entity.id
_entity.type
_entity.pdbx_description
1 polymer ?
#
loop_
_entity_poly.entity_id
_entity_poly.type
_entity_poly.pdbx_seq_one_letter_code
_entity_poly.pdbx_strand_id
1 'polypeptide(L)'
;MESALTDEALFARILAGEGDAFDLLVVRWRDRIVDLAHLMTGDREAAEDIGQEVFLRLFRKPEAYDPSRPFAAWICTVARNLCH
;
A
#
# COMPACT_ATOMS: atom_id res chain seq x y z
N MET A 1 -0.44 -22.48 -5.12
CA MET A 1 -0.48 -22.03 -4.97
C MET A 1 -0.11 -21.10 -4.65
N GLU A 2 -0.18 -20.41 -4.73
CA GLU A 2 0.14 -19.51 -4.52
C GLU A 2 0.43 -19.13 -3.65
N SER A 3 0.73 -19.03 -3.35
CA SER A 3 0.89 -18.56 -2.62
C SER A 3 1.29 -17.94 -2.12
N ALA A 4 1.80 -18.10 -2.04
CA ALA A 4 1.37 -17.10 -1.17
C ALA A 4 2.45 -16.39 -0.41
N LEU A 5 3.05 -15.49 -1.06
CA LEU A 5 3.94 -14.57 -0.40
C LEU A 5 3.13 -13.65 0.50
N THR A 6 3.60 -13.48 1.74
CA THR A 6 3.00 -12.48 2.62
C THR A 6 3.33 -11.09 2.11
N ASP A 7 2.60 -10.08 2.59
CA ASP A 7 2.91 -8.69 2.26
C ASP A 7 4.33 -8.34 2.67
N GLU A 8 4.76 -8.81 3.84
CA GLU A 8 6.10 -8.54 4.35
C GLU A 8 7.17 -9.19 3.49
N ALA A 9 6.92 -10.39 2.99
CA ALA A 9 7.85 -11.07 2.09
C ALA A 9 7.95 -10.35 0.74
N LEU A 10 6.81 -9.88 0.21
CA LEU A 10 6.82 -9.06 -1.00
C LEU A 10 7.61 -7.78 -0.78
N PHE A 11 7.42 -7.16 0.37
CA PHE A 11 8.12 -5.92 0.67
C PHE A 11 9.63 -6.13 0.73
N ALA A 12 10.08 -7.25 1.28
CA ALA A 12 11.50 -7.58 1.31
C ALA A 12 12.07 -7.63 -0.11
N ARG A 13 11.30 -8.15 -1.06
CA ARG A 13 11.72 -8.18 -2.47
C ARG A 13 11.78 -6.79 -3.08
N ILE A 14 10.86 -5.91 -2.69
CA ILE A 14 10.89 -4.50 -3.13
C ILE A 14 12.21 -3.87 -2.69
N LEU A 15 12.59 -4.08 -1.43
CA LEU A 15 13.85 -3.54 -0.91
C LEU A 15 15.07 -4.13 -1.61
N ALA A 16 14.95 -5.35 -2.13
CA ALA A 16 16.01 -5.99 -2.90
C ALA A 16 16.07 -5.52 -4.35
N GLY A 17 15.18 -4.62 -4.75
CA GLY A 17 15.19 -4.05 -6.10
C GLY A 17 14.39 -4.83 -7.13
N GLU A 18 13.52 -5.75 -6.70
CA GLU A 18 12.71 -6.56 -7.62
C GLU A 18 11.43 -5.79 -7.98
N GLY A 19 11.41 -5.16 -9.14
CA GLY A 19 10.31 -4.30 -9.57
C GLY A 19 8.96 -4.99 -9.63
N ASP A 20 8.92 -6.26 -10.01
CA ASP A 20 7.67 -7.02 -10.08
C ASP A 20 6.99 -7.13 -8.72
N ALA A 21 7.77 -7.14 -7.65
CA ALA A 21 7.21 -7.25 -6.31
C ALA A 21 6.38 -6.03 -5.94
N PHE A 22 6.81 -4.85 -6.37
CA PHE A 22 6.03 -3.62 -6.14
C PHE A 22 4.69 -3.68 -6.86
N ASP A 23 4.69 -4.10 -8.13
CA ASP A 23 3.47 -4.20 -8.91
C ASP A 23 2.49 -5.19 -8.28
N LEU A 24 2.98 -6.32 -7.79
CA LEU A 24 2.13 -7.30 -7.10
C LEU A 24 1.53 -6.73 -5.84
N LEU A 25 2.28 -5.96 -5.09
CA LEU A 25 1.78 -5.35 -3.87
C LEU A 25 0.69 -4.33 -4.18
N VAL A 26 0.87 -3.52 -5.23
CA VAL A 26 -0.14 -2.55 -5.67
C VAL A 26 -1.43 -3.28 -6.06
N VAL A 27 -1.32 -4.33 -6.89
CA VAL A 27 -2.50 -5.10 -7.30
C VAL A 27 -3.23 -5.67 -6.09
N ARG A 28 -2.48 -6.16 -5.11
CA ARG A 28 -3.07 -6.77 -3.92
C ARG A 28 -3.82 -5.78 -3.05
N TRP A 29 -3.33 -4.55 -2.94
CA TRP A 29 -3.82 -3.60 -1.95
C TRP A 29 -4.61 -2.41 -2.50
N ARG A 30 -4.49 -2.12 -3.80
CA ARG A 30 -5.07 -0.91 -4.38
C ARG A 30 -6.55 -0.76 -4.08
N ASP A 31 -7.34 -1.79 -4.37
CA ASP A 31 -8.79 -1.69 -4.21
C ASP A 31 -9.18 -1.48 -2.75
N ARG A 32 -8.50 -2.17 -1.84
CA ARG A 32 -8.76 -2.02 -0.40
C ARG A 32 -8.47 -0.61 0.08
N ILE A 33 -7.38 -0.03 -0.39
CA ILE A 33 -6.98 1.32 0.01
C ILE A 33 -7.96 2.35 -0.55
N VAL A 34 -8.35 2.21 -1.81
CA VAL A 34 -9.34 3.11 -2.41
C VAL A 34 -10.69 2.99 -1.69
N ASP A 35 -11.11 1.76 -1.38
CA ASP A 35 -12.36 1.55 -0.66
C ASP A 35 -12.34 2.20 0.73
N LEU A 36 -11.23 2.04 1.45
CA LEU A 36 -11.06 2.68 2.76
C LEU A 36 -11.14 4.19 2.64
N ALA A 37 -10.42 4.75 1.68
CA ALA A 37 -10.39 6.19 1.47
C ALA A 37 -11.78 6.71 1.05
N HIS A 38 -12.49 5.95 0.22
CA HIS A 38 -13.85 6.33 -0.19
C HIS A 38 -14.80 6.33 1.01
N LEU A 39 -14.67 5.33 1.87
CA LEU A 39 -15.49 5.27 3.08
C LEU A 39 -15.23 6.49 3.98
N MET A 40 -14.00 6.94 4.08
CA MET A 40 -13.63 8.04 4.96
C MET A 40 -13.92 9.41 4.37
N THR A 41 -13.81 9.58 3.05
CA THR A 41 -13.98 10.88 2.41
C THR A 41 -15.37 11.09 1.82
N GLY A 42 -16.06 10.00 1.49
CA GLY A 42 -17.35 10.08 0.79
C GLY A 42 -17.23 10.53 -0.65
N ASP A 43 -16.02 10.57 -1.20
CA ASP A 43 -15.74 11.07 -2.54
C ASP A 43 -14.83 10.09 -3.27
N ARG A 44 -15.37 9.46 -4.32
CA ARG A 44 -14.65 8.42 -5.05
C ARG A 44 -13.39 8.95 -5.74
N GLU A 45 -13.49 10.13 -6.32
CA GLU A 45 -12.37 10.72 -7.03
C GLU A 45 -11.22 11.05 -6.08
N ALA A 46 -11.56 11.63 -4.93
CA ALA A 46 -10.58 11.90 -3.89
C ALA A 46 -9.96 10.60 -3.38
N ALA A 47 -10.77 9.54 -3.25
CA ALA A 47 -10.29 8.25 -2.79
C ALA A 47 -9.27 7.64 -3.75
N GLU A 48 -9.51 7.77 -5.06
CA GLU A 48 -8.57 7.26 -6.06
C GLU A 48 -7.25 8.03 -6.02
N ASP A 49 -7.31 9.34 -5.83
CA ASP A 49 -6.11 10.16 -5.69
C ASP A 49 -5.31 9.76 -4.45
N ILE A 50 -6.01 9.49 -3.35
CA ILE A 50 -5.36 9.03 -2.12
C ILE A 50 -4.70 7.68 -2.35
N GLY A 51 -5.38 6.76 -3.04
CA GLY A 51 -4.80 5.46 -3.37
C GLY A 51 -3.51 5.59 -4.15
N GLN A 52 -3.48 6.45 -5.16
CA GLN A 52 -2.27 6.72 -5.92
C GLN A 52 -1.16 7.28 -5.04
N GLU A 53 -1.51 8.23 -4.19
CA GLU A 53 -0.51 8.87 -3.33
C GLU A 53 0.12 7.88 -2.33
N VAL A 54 -0.68 6.96 -1.79
CA VAL A 54 -0.17 5.94 -0.88
C VAL A 54 0.96 5.14 -1.55
N PHE A 55 0.72 4.66 -2.77
CA PHE A 55 1.70 3.84 -3.47
C PHE A 55 2.87 4.65 -4.00
N LEU A 56 2.65 5.91 -4.38
CA LEU A 56 3.75 6.79 -4.75
C LEU A 56 4.69 7.01 -3.58
N ARG A 57 4.16 7.21 -2.38
CA ARG A 57 4.99 7.36 -1.18
C ARG A 57 5.78 6.09 -0.91
N LEU A 58 5.15 4.94 -1.03
CA LEU A 58 5.83 3.67 -0.85
C LEU A 58 6.95 3.49 -1.87
N PHE A 59 6.69 3.85 -3.12
CA PHE A 59 7.68 3.73 -4.18
C PHE A 59 8.87 4.66 -3.95
N ARG A 60 8.60 5.90 -3.55
CA ARG A 60 9.66 6.92 -3.35
C ARG A 60 10.48 6.67 -2.11
N LYS A 61 9.86 6.13 -1.06
CA LYS A 61 10.52 5.98 0.23
C LYS A 61 10.08 4.69 0.91
N PRO A 62 10.49 3.53 0.36
CA PRO A 62 10.08 2.25 0.94
C PRO A 62 10.59 2.06 2.37
N GLU A 63 11.68 2.72 2.75
CA GLU A 63 12.21 2.61 4.10
C GLU A 63 11.33 3.26 5.16
N ALA A 64 10.28 3.98 4.75
CA ALA A 64 9.32 4.53 5.72
C ALA A 64 8.51 3.43 6.41
N TYR A 65 8.39 2.26 5.78
CA TYR A 65 7.75 1.13 6.42
C TYR A 65 8.75 0.32 7.22
N ASP A 66 8.39 0.02 8.48
CA ASP A 66 9.19 -0.83 9.36
C ASP A 66 8.76 -2.29 9.18
N PRO A 67 9.62 -3.16 8.60
CA PRO A 67 9.23 -4.55 8.33
C PRO A 67 8.93 -5.39 9.58
N SER A 68 9.25 -4.90 10.77
CA SER A 68 8.89 -5.59 11.99
C SER A 68 7.42 -5.44 12.36
N ARG A 69 6.69 -4.58 11.65
CA ARG A 69 5.27 -4.32 11.88
C ARG A 69 4.43 -4.95 10.79
N PRO A 70 3.14 -5.28 11.07
CA PRO A 70 2.26 -5.79 10.03
C PRO A 70 2.07 -4.75 8.92
N PHE A 71 2.32 -5.15 7.68
CA PHE A 71 2.20 -4.25 6.54
C PHE A 71 0.78 -3.69 6.42
N ALA A 72 -0.23 -4.54 6.61
CA ALA A 72 -1.63 -4.12 6.49
C ALA A 72 -1.95 -2.94 7.41
N ALA A 73 -1.52 -3.01 8.66
CA ALA A 73 -1.77 -1.93 9.62
C ALA A 73 -1.07 -0.65 9.22
N TRP A 74 0.16 -0.76 8.73
CA TRP A 74 0.94 0.40 8.33
C TRP A 74 0.32 1.11 7.12
N ILE A 75 0.01 0.35 6.06
CA ILE A 75 -0.50 0.97 4.83
C ILE A 75 -1.88 1.58 5.04
N CYS A 76 -2.72 0.96 5.85
CA CYS A 76 -4.02 1.53 6.18
C CYS A 76 -3.87 2.82 7.00
N THR A 77 -2.88 2.89 7.88
CA THR A 77 -2.60 4.11 8.63
C THR A 77 -2.16 5.24 7.70
N VAL A 78 -1.28 4.94 6.73
CA VAL A 78 -0.87 5.93 5.75
C VAL A 78 -2.09 6.47 4.99
N ALA A 79 -2.97 5.58 4.56
CA ALA A 79 -4.17 5.98 3.84
C ALA A 79 -5.08 6.86 4.70
N ARG A 80 -5.30 6.48 5.96
CA ARG A 80 -6.13 7.28 6.87
C ARG A 80 -5.56 8.67 7.10
N ASN A 81 -4.25 8.76 7.26
CA ASN A 81 -3.60 10.06 7.48
C ASN A 81 -3.78 10.97 6.27
N LEU A 82 -3.79 10.42 5.07
CA LEU A 82 -3.99 11.18 3.85
C LEU A 82 -5.45 11.61 3.67
N CYS A 83 -6.38 10.97 4.36
CA CYS A 83 -7.80 11.33 4.28
C CYS A 83 -8.16 12.55 5.13
N HIS A 84 -7.25 13.03 5.94
CA HIS A 84 -7.51 14.18 6.83
C HIS A 84 -7.05 15.49 6.26
#